data_430732aad6c17ad9f098626a0d436e93
#
_entry.id   430732aad6c17ad9f098626a0d436e93
#
_cell.length_a   1.000
_cell.length_b   1.000
_cell.length_c   1.000
_cell.angle_alpha   90.00
_cell.angle_beta   90.00
_cell.angle_gamma   90.00
#
_symmetry.space_group_name_H-M   'P 1'
#
loop_
_entity.id
_entity.type
_entity.pdbx_description
1 polymer ?
#
loop_
_entity_poly.entity_id
_entity_poly.type
_entity_poly.pdbx_seq_one_letter_code
_entity_poly.pdbx_strand_id
1 'polypeptide(L)'
;KKITLLTALFGTFISASFAQNKFGYINSRELLEVMPEVKKADSSLQIYAKSFQDQLESMSKEYESKVKDFQANEKTMNEAVKEVKVKEVQQLQERMETLQQSAQEKTSKKREEMYKPILEKADKAIKDVAKENKYDYIFDASGGAILFAKDSDNVLSLVKTKLGIK
;
A
#
# COMPACT_ATOMS: atom_id res chain seq x y z
N LYS A 1 -42.46 -73.78 27.45
CA LYS A 1 -41.62 -73.22 26.41
C LYS A 1 -41.60 -71.68 26.63
N LYS A 2 -40.52 -71.19 27.19
CA LYS A 2 -40.34 -69.73 27.45
C LYS A 2 -39.59 -69.15 26.24
N ILE A 3 -40.20 -68.25 25.49
CA ILE A 3 -39.61 -67.48 24.44
C ILE A 3 -39.10 -66.20 25.08
N THR A 4 -37.78 -66.09 25.23
CA THR A 4 -37.12 -64.90 25.70
C THR A 4 -36.91 -63.93 24.48
N LEU A 5 -37.66 -62.83 24.49
CA LEU A 5 -37.58 -61.78 23.50
C LEU A 5 -36.34 -60.88 23.85
N LEU A 6 -35.23 -61.03 23.12
CA LEU A 6 -34.03 -60.20 23.26
C LEU A 6 -34.20 -58.95 22.43
N THR A 7 -34.64 -57.87 23.06
CA THR A 7 -34.68 -56.54 22.44
C THR A 7 -33.27 -55.95 22.37
N ALA A 8 -32.66 -56.00 21.19
CA ALA A 8 -31.40 -55.30 20.90
C ALA A 8 -31.68 -53.80 20.78
N LEU A 9 -31.36 -53.05 21.84
CA LEU A 9 -31.40 -51.59 21.86
C LEU A 9 -30.20 -51.07 21.08
N PHE A 10 -30.40 -50.81 19.78
CA PHE A 10 -29.39 -50.18 18.92
C PHE A 10 -29.34 -48.70 19.26
N GLY A 11 -28.48 -48.32 20.19
CA GLY A 11 -28.22 -46.93 20.56
C GLY A 11 -27.54 -46.23 19.39
N THR A 12 -28.29 -45.46 18.62
CA THR A 12 -27.74 -44.51 17.66
C THR A 12 -27.02 -43.39 18.42
N PHE A 13 -25.70 -43.49 18.55
CA PHE A 13 -24.84 -42.39 18.97
C PHE A 13 -24.92 -41.30 17.87
N ILE A 14 -25.82 -40.34 18.04
CA ILE A 14 -25.82 -39.08 17.31
C ILE A 14 -24.60 -38.31 17.84
N SER A 15 -23.45 -38.47 17.18
CA SER A 15 -22.29 -37.60 17.38
C SER A 15 -22.70 -36.21 16.90
N ALA A 16 -23.15 -35.36 17.83
CA ALA A 16 -23.29 -33.94 17.59
C ALA A 16 -21.86 -33.41 17.30
N SER A 17 -21.49 -33.37 16.01
CA SER A 17 -20.32 -32.65 15.58
C SER A 17 -20.59 -31.17 15.86
N PHE A 18 -20.13 -30.68 17.02
CA PHE A 18 -20.02 -29.25 17.23
C PHE A 18 -19.13 -28.74 16.13
N ALA A 19 -19.68 -28.00 15.19
CA ALA A 19 -18.91 -27.30 14.19
C ALA A 19 -17.97 -26.34 14.95
N GLN A 20 -16.73 -26.77 15.14
CA GLN A 20 -15.71 -25.92 15.77
C GLN A 20 -15.35 -24.84 14.77
N ASN A 21 -15.65 -23.57 15.09
CA ASN A 21 -15.27 -22.44 14.26
C ASN A 21 -13.78 -22.48 14.00
N LYS A 22 -13.40 -22.39 12.74
CA LYS A 22 -12.02 -22.37 12.30
C LYS A 22 -11.54 -20.94 12.15
N PHE A 23 -10.59 -20.55 12.98
CA PHE A 23 -9.98 -19.24 12.96
C PHE A 23 -8.60 -19.31 12.31
N GLY A 24 -8.23 -18.23 11.61
CA GLY A 24 -6.89 -18.03 11.10
C GLY A 24 -6.43 -16.60 11.33
N TYR A 25 -5.15 -16.35 11.12
CA TYR A 25 -4.62 -15.01 11.11
C TYR A 25 -3.55 -14.83 10.02
N ILE A 26 -3.36 -13.60 9.61
CA ILE A 26 -2.31 -13.20 8.67
C ILE A 26 -1.75 -11.85 9.07
N ASN A 27 -0.44 -11.65 8.90
CA ASN A 27 0.13 -10.32 8.93
C ASN A 27 0.06 -9.74 7.50
N SER A 28 -0.90 -8.85 7.26
CA SER A 28 -1.11 -8.25 5.93
C SER A 28 0.07 -7.40 5.48
N ARG A 29 0.82 -6.78 6.39
CA ARG A 29 2.05 -6.03 6.07
C ARG A 29 3.13 -6.96 5.54
N GLU A 30 3.36 -8.08 6.23
CA GLU A 30 4.35 -9.09 5.79
C GLU A 30 3.98 -9.67 4.43
N LEU A 31 2.69 -9.91 4.17
CA LEU A 31 2.23 -10.34 2.85
C LEU A 31 2.57 -9.30 1.78
N LEU A 32 2.26 -8.02 2.00
CA LEU A 32 2.54 -6.95 1.03
C LEU A 32 4.04 -6.81 0.76
N GLU A 33 4.90 -6.90 1.78
CA GLU A 33 6.36 -6.79 1.64
C GLU A 33 6.96 -7.86 0.70
N VAL A 34 6.35 -9.04 0.64
CA VAL A 34 6.82 -10.12 -0.23
C VAL A 34 6.19 -10.11 -1.62
N MET A 35 5.17 -9.29 -1.86
CA MET A 35 4.51 -9.17 -3.16
C MET A 35 5.41 -8.44 -4.18
N PRO A 36 5.71 -9.05 -5.34
CA PRO A 36 6.55 -8.40 -6.34
C PRO A 36 5.93 -7.14 -6.95
N GLU A 37 4.60 -7.06 -6.97
CA GLU A 37 3.86 -5.89 -7.43
C GLU A 37 4.09 -4.68 -6.52
N VAL A 38 4.20 -4.87 -5.20
CA VAL A 38 4.53 -3.81 -4.23
C VAL A 38 5.91 -3.23 -4.54
N LYS A 39 6.92 -4.10 -4.72
CA LYS A 39 8.29 -3.65 -5.05
C LYS A 39 8.34 -2.86 -6.36
N LYS A 40 7.56 -3.27 -7.37
CA LYS A 40 7.44 -2.52 -8.64
C LYS A 40 6.74 -1.18 -8.44
N ALA A 41 5.67 -1.15 -7.66
CA ALA A 41 4.95 0.07 -7.35
C ALA A 41 5.84 1.07 -6.61
N ASP A 42 6.56 0.62 -5.58
CA ASP A 42 7.49 1.46 -4.82
C ASP A 42 8.60 2.04 -5.69
N SER A 43 9.23 1.20 -6.53
CA SER A 43 10.26 1.67 -7.46
C SER A 43 9.72 2.72 -8.44
N SER A 44 8.51 2.50 -8.96
CA SER A 44 7.87 3.44 -9.89
C SER A 44 7.49 4.75 -9.19
N LEU A 45 7.02 4.69 -7.94
CA LEU A 45 6.70 5.87 -7.13
C LEU A 45 7.96 6.66 -6.78
N GLN A 46 9.06 5.99 -6.49
CA GLN A 46 10.34 6.63 -6.23
C GLN A 46 10.83 7.41 -7.47
N ILE A 47 10.78 6.78 -8.65
CA ILE A 47 11.13 7.44 -9.92
C ILE A 47 10.22 8.63 -10.19
N TYR A 48 8.91 8.47 -9.96
CA TYR A 48 7.93 9.53 -10.14
C TYR A 48 8.16 10.71 -9.20
N ALA A 49 8.39 10.46 -7.92
CA ALA A 49 8.71 11.51 -6.95
C ALA A 49 10.04 12.20 -7.28
N LYS A 50 11.06 11.41 -7.70
CA LYS A 50 12.35 11.95 -8.12
C LYS A 50 12.22 12.91 -9.31
N SER A 51 11.34 12.64 -10.26
CA SER A 51 11.14 13.53 -11.40
C SER A 51 10.71 14.94 -11.01
N PHE A 52 9.94 15.11 -9.94
CA PHE A 52 9.59 16.41 -9.38
C PHE A 52 10.77 17.07 -8.67
N GLN A 53 11.57 16.29 -7.95
CA GLN A 53 12.79 16.81 -7.30
C GLN A 53 13.77 17.35 -8.34
N ASP A 54 14.01 16.60 -9.42
CA ASP A 54 14.91 17.01 -10.51
C ASP A 54 14.41 18.29 -11.20
N GLN A 55 13.07 18.43 -11.37
CA GLN A 55 12.48 19.66 -11.90
C GLN A 55 12.66 20.84 -10.95
N LEU A 56 12.41 20.66 -9.64
CA LEU A 56 12.61 21.71 -8.64
C LEU A 56 14.07 22.13 -8.55
N GLU A 57 15.01 21.18 -8.61
CA GLU A 57 16.45 21.47 -8.63
C GLU A 57 16.84 22.31 -9.85
N SER A 58 16.33 21.97 -11.03
CA SER A 58 16.55 22.74 -12.25
C SER A 58 16.01 24.16 -12.14
N MET A 59 14.79 24.32 -11.60
CA MET A 59 14.18 25.64 -11.39
C MET A 59 14.93 26.45 -10.33
N SER A 60 15.46 25.82 -9.29
CA SER A 60 16.28 26.47 -8.27
C SER A 60 17.57 27.04 -8.87
N LYS A 61 18.24 26.26 -9.72
CA LYS A 61 19.44 26.73 -10.43
C LYS A 61 19.14 27.92 -11.38
N GLU A 62 17.98 27.86 -12.07
CA GLU A 62 17.51 28.96 -12.90
C GLU A 62 17.22 30.20 -12.04
N TYR A 63 16.57 30.06 -10.91
CA TYR A 63 16.25 31.12 -9.97
C TYR A 63 17.56 31.81 -9.48
N GLU A 64 18.51 31.03 -8.98
CA GLU A 64 19.80 31.54 -8.52
C GLU A 64 20.55 32.30 -9.62
N SER A 65 20.54 31.77 -10.84
CA SER A 65 21.17 32.43 -11.99
C SER A 65 20.51 33.77 -12.32
N LYS A 66 19.15 33.83 -12.34
CA LYS A 66 18.42 35.08 -12.60
C LYS A 66 18.65 36.12 -11.51
N VAL A 67 18.68 35.71 -10.24
CA VAL A 67 18.97 36.59 -9.11
C VAL A 67 20.39 37.15 -9.20
N LYS A 68 21.38 36.31 -9.50
CA LYS A 68 22.76 36.75 -9.68
C LYS A 68 22.92 37.73 -10.88
N ASP A 69 22.28 37.43 -12.01
CA ASP A 69 22.28 38.31 -13.19
C ASP A 69 21.66 39.66 -12.85
N PHE A 70 20.53 39.66 -12.15
CA PHE A 70 19.87 40.91 -11.71
C PHE A 70 20.81 41.73 -10.81
N GLN A 71 21.38 41.13 -9.75
CA GLN A 71 22.28 41.81 -8.81
C GLN A 71 23.51 42.37 -9.47
N ALA A 72 24.12 41.65 -10.42
CA ALA A 72 25.34 42.08 -11.10
C ALA A 72 25.09 43.29 -12.02
N ASN A 73 23.91 43.36 -12.64
CA ASN A 73 23.63 44.34 -13.69
C ASN A 73 22.60 45.41 -13.28
N GLU A 74 22.03 45.36 -12.06
CA GLU A 74 20.99 46.26 -11.58
C GLU A 74 21.30 47.75 -11.81
N LYS A 75 22.57 48.17 -11.55
CA LYS A 75 23.01 49.57 -11.68
C LYS A 75 23.01 50.05 -13.11
N THR A 76 23.12 49.18 -14.10
CA THR A 76 23.21 49.51 -15.52
C THR A 76 21.87 49.32 -16.26
N MET A 77 20.89 48.68 -15.62
CA MET A 77 19.58 48.46 -16.19
C MET A 77 18.71 49.72 -16.09
N ASN A 78 17.88 49.96 -17.11
CA ASN A 78 16.78 50.93 -17.00
C ASN A 78 15.63 50.35 -16.21
N GLU A 79 14.72 51.20 -15.73
CA GLU A 79 13.60 50.77 -14.86
C GLU A 79 12.67 49.72 -15.51
N ALA A 80 12.39 49.82 -16.82
CA ALA A 80 11.55 48.83 -17.51
C ALA A 80 12.20 47.42 -17.52
N VAL A 81 13.53 47.37 -17.71
CA VAL A 81 14.27 46.09 -17.67
C VAL A 81 14.31 45.52 -16.25
N LYS A 82 14.50 46.36 -15.22
CA LYS A 82 14.46 45.91 -13.82
C LYS A 82 13.11 45.30 -13.48
N GLU A 83 12.01 45.98 -13.84
CA GLU A 83 10.65 45.50 -13.58
C GLU A 83 10.43 44.13 -14.23
N VAL A 84 10.84 43.91 -15.47
CA VAL A 84 10.75 42.64 -16.18
C VAL A 84 11.54 41.56 -15.45
N LYS A 85 12.79 41.83 -15.05
CA LYS A 85 13.64 40.85 -14.35
C LYS A 85 13.08 40.45 -12.99
N VAL A 86 12.59 41.42 -12.21
CA VAL A 86 11.93 41.16 -10.93
C VAL A 86 10.69 40.28 -11.13
N LYS A 87 9.87 40.57 -12.13
CA LYS A 87 8.68 39.78 -12.45
C LYS A 87 9.04 38.35 -12.87
N GLU A 88 10.11 38.16 -13.67
CA GLU A 88 10.57 36.81 -14.02
C GLU A 88 10.98 35.98 -12.80
N VAL A 89 11.72 36.59 -11.86
CA VAL A 89 12.14 35.92 -10.63
C VAL A 89 10.94 35.56 -9.77
N GLN A 90 9.97 36.47 -9.61
CA GLN A 90 8.73 36.21 -8.86
C GLN A 90 7.90 35.09 -9.50
N GLN A 91 7.71 35.13 -10.82
CA GLN A 91 6.97 34.07 -11.53
C GLN A 91 7.64 32.70 -11.40
N LEU A 92 8.96 32.65 -11.41
CA LEU A 92 9.70 31.42 -11.22
C LEU A 92 9.50 30.87 -9.81
N GLN A 93 9.55 31.73 -8.79
CA GLN A 93 9.26 31.36 -7.40
C GLN A 93 7.85 30.81 -7.24
N GLU A 94 6.83 31.49 -7.77
CA GLU A 94 5.43 31.01 -7.74
C GLU A 94 5.26 29.64 -8.43
N ARG A 95 5.96 29.44 -9.55
CA ARG A 95 5.95 28.15 -10.25
C ARG A 95 6.60 27.05 -9.42
N MET A 96 7.70 27.33 -8.70
CA MET A 96 8.36 26.38 -7.81
C MET A 96 7.43 25.97 -6.65
N GLU A 97 6.78 26.94 -6.01
CA GLU A 97 5.80 26.68 -4.94
C GLU A 97 4.62 25.82 -5.44
N THR A 98 4.07 26.18 -6.60
CA THR A 98 2.99 25.42 -7.25
C THR A 98 3.43 23.98 -7.58
N LEU A 99 4.63 23.81 -8.10
CA LEU A 99 5.20 22.49 -8.42
C LEU A 99 5.37 21.67 -7.15
N GLN A 100 5.88 22.25 -6.06
CA GLN A 100 6.10 21.57 -4.80
C GLN A 100 4.77 21.07 -4.20
N GLN A 101 3.72 21.90 -4.19
CA GLN A 101 2.39 21.50 -3.73
C GLN A 101 1.79 20.40 -4.61
N SER A 102 1.82 20.60 -5.93
CA SER A 102 1.26 19.63 -6.87
C SER A 102 2.02 18.30 -6.90
N ALA A 103 3.33 18.31 -6.62
CA ALA A 103 4.15 17.10 -6.54
C ALA A 103 3.70 16.17 -5.41
N GLN A 104 3.40 16.75 -4.24
CA GLN A 104 2.92 15.98 -3.10
C GLN A 104 1.55 15.35 -3.40
N GLU A 105 0.62 16.14 -3.92
CA GLU A 105 -0.72 15.68 -4.28
C GLU A 105 -0.68 14.59 -5.35
N LYS A 106 0.06 14.83 -6.43
CA LYS A 106 0.19 13.89 -7.55
C LYS A 106 0.87 12.59 -7.13
N THR A 107 1.89 12.65 -6.26
CA THR A 107 2.57 11.46 -5.75
C THR A 107 1.64 10.65 -4.85
N SER A 108 0.85 11.30 -3.99
CA SER A 108 -0.14 10.64 -3.14
C SER A 108 -1.22 9.94 -3.99
N LYS A 109 -1.78 10.65 -4.97
CA LYS A 109 -2.77 10.08 -5.90
C LYS A 109 -2.19 8.91 -6.70
N LYS A 110 -0.96 9.05 -7.20
CA LYS A 110 -0.27 7.98 -7.93
C LYS A 110 -0.06 6.75 -7.07
N ARG A 111 0.28 6.93 -5.78
CA ARG A 111 0.39 5.83 -4.82
C ARG A 111 -0.93 5.10 -4.67
N GLU A 112 -2.02 5.82 -4.44
CA GLU A 112 -3.36 5.24 -4.31
C GLU A 112 -3.74 4.42 -5.55
N GLU A 113 -3.56 5.00 -6.74
CA GLU A 113 -3.84 4.32 -8.02
C GLU A 113 -3.05 3.01 -8.19
N MET A 114 -1.78 3.01 -7.77
CA MET A 114 -0.91 1.84 -7.92
C MET A 114 -1.15 0.78 -6.85
N TYR A 115 -1.46 1.20 -5.62
CA TYR A 115 -1.65 0.26 -4.51
C TYR A 115 -3.05 -0.36 -4.49
N LYS A 116 -4.08 0.36 -4.95
CA LYS A 116 -5.46 -0.14 -4.95
C LYS A 116 -5.59 -1.54 -5.58
N PRO A 117 -5.14 -1.80 -6.81
CA PRO A 117 -5.26 -3.13 -7.41
C PRO A 117 -4.42 -4.20 -6.68
N ILE A 118 -3.31 -3.82 -6.04
CA ILE A 118 -2.47 -4.73 -5.27
C ILE A 118 -3.21 -5.18 -3.99
N LEU A 119 -3.80 -4.22 -3.28
CA LEU A 119 -4.59 -4.49 -2.08
C LEU A 119 -5.82 -5.35 -2.40
N GLU A 120 -6.51 -5.05 -3.51
CA GLU A 120 -7.65 -5.86 -3.99
C GLU A 120 -7.22 -7.30 -4.33
N LYS A 121 -6.05 -7.48 -4.94
CA LYS A 121 -5.48 -8.80 -5.23
C LYS A 121 -5.15 -9.58 -3.96
N ALA A 122 -4.53 -8.93 -2.97
CA ALA A 122 -4.21 -9.53 -1.68
C ALA A 122 -5.49 -9.92 -0.92
N ASP A 123 -6.46 -9.02 -0.81
CA ASP A 123 -7.77 -9.28 -0.18
C ASP A 123 -8.50 -10.45 -0.84
N LYS A 124 -8.53 -10.48 -2.17
CA LYS A 124 -9.12 -11.61 -2.90
C LYS A 124 -8.43 -12.92 -2.58
N ALA A 125 -7.11 -12.96 -2.54
CA ALA A 125 -6.35 -14.18 -2.23
C ALA A 125 -6.62 -14.68 -0.80
N ILE A 126 -6.70 -13.76 0.18
CA ILE A 126 -7.06 -14.09 1.56
C ILE A 126 -8.48 -14.69 1.63
N LYS A 127 -9.44 -14.06 0.95
CA LYS A 127 -10.82 -14.55 0.90
C LYS A 127 -10.95 -15.90 0.19
N ASP A 128 -10.20 -16.12 -0.87
CA ASP A 128 -10.18 -17.39 -1.58
C ASP A 128 -9.60 -18.50 -0.67
N VAL A 129 -8.48 -18.24 0.02
CA VAL A 129 -7.89 -19.15 1.01
C VAL A 129 -8.86 -19.46 2.14
N ALA A 130 -9.57 -18.45 2.65
CA ALA A 130 -10.57 -18.64 3.69
C ALA A 130 -11.66 -19.64 3.25
N LYS A 131 -12.23 -19.43 2.07
CA LYS A 131 -13.28 -20.30 1.51
C LYS A 131 -12.78 -21.71 1.24
N GLU A 132 -11.62 -21.86 0.58
CA GLU A 132 -11.05 -23.15 0.18
C GLU A 132 -10.69 -24.01 1.40
N ASN A 133 -10.24 -23.38 2.48
CA ASN A 133 -9.81 -24.07 3.70
C ASN A 133 -10.86 -24.04 4.83
N LYS A 134 -12.06 -23.53 4.54
CA LYS A 134 -13.21 -23.48 5.48
C LYS A 134 -12.87 -22.72 6.77
N TYR A 135 -12.19 -21.59 6.66
CA TYR A 135 -12.04 -20.65 7.77
C TYR A 135 -13.32 -19.82 7.91
N ASP A 136 -13.82 -19.70 9.14
CA ASP A 136 -14.94 -18.82 9.45
C ASP A 136 -14.46 -17.37 9.55
N TYR A 137 -13.25 -17.16 10.08
CA TYR A 137 -12.61 -15.83 10.19
C TYR A 137 -11.10 -15.92 9.94
N ILE A 138 -10.56 -14.89 9.28
CA ILE A 138 -9.12 -14.61 9.22
C ILE A 138 -8.92 -13.21 9.75
N PHE A 139 -8.11 -13.09 10.80
CA PHE A 139 -7.80 -11.82 11.46
C PHE A 139 -6.50 -11.24 10.92
N ASP A 140 -6.44 -9.90 10.79
CA ASP A 140 -5.20 -9.22 10.46
C ASP A 140 -4.38 -8.93 11.74
N ALA A 141 -3.19 -9.50 11.80
CA ALA A 141 -2.26 -9.35 12.92
C ALA A 141 -1.32 -8.14 12.75
N SER A 142 -1.36 -7.41 11.60
CA SER A 142 -0.44 -6.32 11.31
C SER A 142 -0.60 -5.12 12.23
N GLY A 143 -1.79 -4.93 12.82
CA GLY A 143 -2.13 -3.83 13.72
C GLY A 143 -1.82 -4.08 15.21
N GLY A 144 -1.26 -5.26 15.57
CA GLY A 144 -0.95 -5.59 16.96
C GLY A 144 -2.16 -5.91 17.84
N ALA A 145 -3.35 -6.09 17.27
CA ALA A 145 -4.55 -6.45 18.01
C ALA A 145 -4.55 -7.91 18.50
N ILE A 146 -3.77 -8.77 17.85
CA ILE A 146 -3.60 -10.18 18.22
C ILE A 146 -2.35 -10.30 19.08
N LEU A 147 -2.52 -10.56 20.37
CA LEU A 147 -1.42 -10.71 21.32
C LEU A 147 -0.81 -12.11 21.30
N PHE A 148 -1.62 -13.13 20.96
CA PHE A 148 -1.20 -14.51 20.89
C PHE A 148 -2.07 -15.28 19.89
N ALA A 149 -1.44 -16.06 19.05
CA ALA A 149 -2.08 -17.05 18.18
C ALA A 149 -1.12 -18.24 18.02
N LYS A 150 -1.65 -19.40 17.68
CA LYS A 150 -0.83 -20.57 17.34
C LYS A 150 -0.25 -20.40 15.94
N ASP A 151 1.00 -20.77 15.73
CA ASP A 151 1.64 -20.72 14.41
C ASP A 151 0.89 -21.56 13.35
N SER A 152 0.22 -22.65 13.79
CA SER A 152 -0.63 -23.47 12.92
C SER A 152 -1.80 -22.72 12.27
N ASP A 153 -2.22 -21.62 12.88
CA ASP A 153 -3.37 -20.82 12.44
C ASP A 153 -2.96 -19.67 11.53
N ASN A 154 -1.63 -19.52 11.26
CA ASN A 154 -1.09 -18.55 10.32
C ASN A 154 -1.35 -19.00 8.88
N VAL A 155 -2.10 -18.18 8.12
CA VAL A 155 -2.46 -18.50 6.73
C VAL A 155 -1.54 -17.85 5.70
N LEU A 156 -0.48 -17.14 6.13
CA LEU A 156 0.42 -16.42 5.22
C LEU A 156 0.99 -17.31 4.11
N SER A 157 1.44 -18.51 4.45
CA SER A 157 2.00 -19.45 3.48
C SER A 157 0.97 -19.92 2.45
N LEU A 158 -0.28 -20.12 2.87
CA LEU A 158 -1.38 -20.49 1.98
C LEU A 158 -1.70 -19.35 1.01
N VAL A 159 -1.74 -18.11 1.52
CA VAL A 159 -2.00 -16.92 0.70
C VAL A 159 -0.84 -16.65 -0.27
N LYS A 160 0.41 -16.80 0.16
CA LYS A 160 1.58 -16.71 -0.73
C LYS A 160 1.47 -17.71 -1.87
N THR A 161 1.16 -18.98 -1.57
CA THR A 161 0.96 -20.03 -2.57
C THR A 161 -0.17 -19.64 -3.55
N LYS A 162 -1.29 -19.13 -3.03
CA LYS A 162 -2.41 -18.67 -3.86
C LYS A 162 -2.04 -17.54 -4.80
N LEU A 163 -1.14 -16.66 -4.37
CA LEU A 163 -0.60 -15.56 -5.18
C LEU A 163 0.55 -15.98 -6.12
N GLY A 164 1.02 -17.23 -6.04
CA GLY A 164 2.17 -17.71 -6.81
C GLY A 164 3.51 -17.16 -6.33
N ILE A 165 3.59 -16.73 -5.07
CA ILE A 165 4.79 -16.19 -4.42
C ILE A 165 5.53 -17.33 -3.72
N LYS A 166 6.83 -17.47 -3.98
CA LYS A 166 7.70 -18.46 -3.33
C LYS A 166 8.21 -17.96 -1.98
#